data_3f3f827d939796e5f564f277a4675a4b
#
_entry.id   3f3f827d939796e5f564f277a4675a4b
#
_cell.length_a   1.000
_cell.length_b   1.000
_cell.length_c   1.000
_cell.angle_alpha   90.00
_cell.angle_beta   90.00
_cell.angle_gamma   90.00
#
_symmetry.space_group_name_H-M   'P 1'
#
loop_
_entity.id
_entity.type
_entity.pdbx_description
1 polymer ?
#
loop_
_entity_poly.entity_id
_entity_poly.type
_entity_poly.pdbx_seq_one_letter_code
_entity_poly.pdbx_strand_id
1 'polypeptide(L)'
;MVGIMNRKIYWIIRKRVEIVLFKCKTLLFRVFNGTEMFKEYGSFRKMIARKTLFGGLCSIAIAIFLLLLDGLTSKLVCIPPLDKSIFTDVIIGGIGVAGVILGLYCANISSIYTAIYTNAPERVSSAFHNDRLTQKCIGSIINYIIFSFIVIVESLLEFEIGWFTVISIILWSIIVIISYSLAGNRAYQLADIYAVADDSYYFLDRVISIYLKKEVFSLDHNFQNHFLKICLKQIEFRKEILQYGKHAPKNYNASMLKFMQQNLFLIEKYWENKGSIPRGSLWFRQDKKYRKWHLTGDSETSIALETGIALRSREERNYWWFEDELFSINRQGVNYLI
;
A
#
# COMPACT_ATOMS: atom_id res chain seq x y z
N MET A 1 21.01 -27.82 26.25
CA MET A 1 20.06 -27.39 25.19
C MET A 1 19.80 -28.47 24.13
N VAL A 2 20.77 -29.25 23.71
CA VAL A 2 20.66 -30.30 22.67
C VAL A 2 19.63 -31.43 23.04
N GLY A 3 19.52 -31.80 24.34
CA GLY A 3 18.64 -32.89 24.78
C GLY A 3 17.10 -32.60 24.70
N ILE A 4 16.71 -31.34 24.59
CA ILE A 4 15.29 -30.95 24.50
C ILE A 4 14.80 -30.97 23.04
N MET A 5 15.70 -30.68 22.10
CA MET A 5 15.37 -30.67 20.66
C MET A 5 15.07 -32.05 20.08
N ASN A 6 15.56 -33.14 20.73
CA ASN A 6 15.34 -34.52 20.28
C ASN A 6 13.99 -35.14 20.77
N ARG A 7 13.17 -34.44 21.54
CA ARG A 7 11.91 -34.97 22.01
C ARG A 7 10.81 -34.71 20.99
N LYS A 8 10.10 -35.74 20.55
CA LYS A 8 8.91 -35.62 19.66
C LYS A 8 7.91 -34.58 20.16
N ILE A 9 7.76 -34.42 21.48
CA ILE A 9 6.89 -33.44 22.13
C ILE A 9 7.30 -31.98 21.78
N TYR A 10 8.58 -31.66 21.76
CA TYR A 10 9.06 -30.33 21.40
C TYR A 10 8.62 -29.94 19.98
N TRP A 11 8.76 -30.83 19.02
CA TRP A 11 8.36 -30.57 17.64
C TRP A 11 6.86 -30.46 17.45
N ILE A 12 6.07 -31.24 18.20
CA ILE A 12 4.60 -31.14 18.19
C ILE A 12 4.14 -29.79 18.77
N ILE A 13 4.73 -29.36 19.89
CA ILE A 13 4.40 -28.06 20.52
C ILE A 13 4.81 -26.92 19.60
N ARG A 14 6.04 -26.96 19.07
CA ARG A 14 6.54 -25.93 18.14
C ARG A 14 5.64 -25.81 16.90
N LYS A 15 5.27 -26.94 16.30
CA LYS A 15 4.36 -26.95 15.13
C LYS A 15 2.98 -26.37 15.48
N ARG A 16 2.43 -26.68 16.67
CA ARG A 16 1.16 -26.09 17.12
C ARG A 16 1.27 -24.58 17.37
N VAL A 17 2.34 -24.14 18.00
CA VAL A 17 2.59 -22.71 18.24
C VAL A 17 2.77 -21.95 16.91
N GLU A 18 3.51 -22.50 15.97
CA GLU A 18 3.66 -21.90 14.64
C GLU A 18 2.33 -21.83 13.88
N ILE A 19 1.49 -22.87 13.97
CA ILE A 19 0.14 -22.87 13.39
C ILE A 19 -0.76 -21.82 14.05
N VAL A 20 -0.72 -21.68 15.37
CA VAL A 20 -1.52 -20.67 16.11
C VAL A 20 -1.03 -19.27 15.76
N LEU A 21 0.28 -19.00 15.78
CA LEU A 21 0.87 -17.72 15.38
C LEU A 21 0.52 -17.37 13.93
N PHE A 22 0.49 -18.37 13.06
CA PHE A 22 0.07 -18.18 11.68
C PHE A 22 -1.41 -17.85 11.57
N LYS A 23 -2.29 -18.60 12.27
CA LYS A 23 -3.73 -18.29 12.32
C LYS A 23 -3.99 -16.89 12.87
N CYS A 24 -3.27 -16.47 13.90
CA CYS A 24 -3.34 -15.09 14.41
C CYS A 24 -2.87 -14.07 13.38
N LYS A 25 -1.76 -14.32 12.69
CA LYS A 25 -1.27 -13.45 11.62
C LYS A 25 -2.22 -13.42 10.41
N THR A 26 -2.82 -14.54 10.03
CA THR A 26 -3.84 -14.57 8.95
C THR A 26 -5.14 -13.91 9.38
N LEU A 27 -5.57 -14.03 10.62
CA LEU A 27 -6.71 -13.30 11.17
C LEU A 27 -6.44 -11.79 11.17
N LEU A 28 -5.30 -11.35 11.68
CA LEU A 28 -4.88 -9.95 11.62
C LEU A 28 -4.80 -9.46 10.18
N PHE A 29 -4.26 -10.26 9.26
CA PHE A 29 -4.17 -9.91 7.85
C PHE A 29 -5.58 -9.88 7.19
N ARG A 30 -6.49 -10.79 7.54
CA ARG A 30 -7.90 -10.75 7.10
C ARG A 30 -8.64 -9.54 7.65
N VAL A 31 -8.43 -9.20 8.91
CA VAL A 31 -9.00 -7.98 9.51
C VAL A 31 -8.45 -6.73 8.83
N PHE A 32 -7.13 -6.67 8.58
CA PHE A 32 -6.51 -5.57 7.85
C PHE A 32 -6.98 -5.51 6.38
N ASN A 33 -7.07 -6.63 5.67
CA ASN A 33 -7.56 -6.66 4.30
C ASN A 33 -9.08 -6.55 4.21
N GLY A 34 -9.83 -7.06 5.18
CA GLY A 34 -11.27 -6.79 5.29
C GLY A 34 -11.53 -5.30 5.42
N THR A 35 -10.72 -4.57 6.19
CA THR A 35 -10.80 -3.11 6.25
C THR A 35 -10.34 -2.45 4.94
N GLU A 36 -9.46 -3.06 4.15
CA GLU A 36 -9.06 -2.55 2.83
C GLU A 36 -10.13 -2.84 1.76
N MET A 37 -10.79 -3.98 1.77
CA MET A 37 -11.96 -4.24 0.92
C MET A 37 -13.14 -3.31 1.25
N PHE A 38 -13.40 -3.03 2.54
CA PHE A 38 -14.39 -2.01 2.94
C PHE A 38 -13.97 -0.59 2.54
N LYS A 39 -12.67 -0.33 2.38
CA LYS A 39 -12.15 0.95 1.88
C LYS A 39 -12.34 1.10 0.36
N GLU A 40 -12.30 0.03 -0.42
CA GLU A 40 -12.58 0.08 -1.86
C GLU A 40 -14.05 0.44 -2.13
N TYR A 41 -14.98 0.05 -1.24
CA TYR A 41 -16.43 0.35 -1.38
C TYR A 41 -16.91 1.56 -0.54
N GLY A 42 -16.10 2.02 0.41
CA GLY A 42 -16.42 3.20 1.21
C GLY A 42 -16.00 4.47 0.50
N SER A 43 -16.93 5.41 0.27
CA SER A 43 -16.62 6.69 -0.37
C SER A 43 -15.36 7.29 0.28
N PHE A 44 -14.41 7.75 -0.53
CA PHE A 44 -13.17 8.46 -0.14
C PHE A 44 -13.41 9.50 0.98
N ARG A 45 -14.55 10.19 0.95
CA ARG A 45 -14.99 11.13 2.01
C ARG A 45 -15.10 10.49 3.39
N LYS A 46 -15.69 9.28 3.51
CA LYS A 46 -15.82 8.58 4.81
C LYS A 46 -14.48 8.13 5.36
N MET A 47 -13.55 7.77 4.48
CA MET A 47 -12.22 7.33 4.90
C MET A 47 -11.38 8.50 5.42
N ILE A 48 -11.38 9.64 4.73
CA ILE A 48 -10.69 10.86 5.19
C ILE A 48 -11.31 11.31 6.51
N ALA A 49 -12.64 11.46 6.57
CA ALA A 49 -13.32 11.89 7.79
C ALA A 49 -12.99 10.99 8.99
N ARG A 50 -12.99 9.67 8.82
CA ARG A 50 -12.62 8.74 9.88
C ARG A 50 -11.17 8.87 10.33
N LYS A 51 -10.22 9.04 9.39
CA LYS A 51 -8.81 9.24 9.73
C LYS A 51 -8.57 10.58 10.42
N THR A 52 -9.22 11.64 9.95
CA THR A 52 -9.12 12.97 10.55
C THR A 52 -9.74 12.98 11.95
N LEU A 53 -10.89 12.34 12.15
CA LEU A 53 -11.50 12.17 13.46
C LEU A 53 -10.59 11.40 14.42
N PHE A 54 -10.03 10.26 13.96
CA PHE A 54 -9.12 9.49 14.80
C PHE A 54 -7.83 10.27 15.11
N GLY A 55 -7.27 10.96 14.14
CA GLY A 55 -6.11 11.83 14.34
C GLY A 55 -6.41 12.98 15.30
N GLY A 56 -7.59 13.60 15.17
CA GLY A 56 -8.05 14.64 16.09
C GLY A 56 -8.19 14.13 17.51
N LEU A 57 -8.80 12.96 17.72
CA LEU A 57 -8.90 12.33 19.04
C LEU A 57 -7.52 12.02 19.64
N CYS A 58 -6.58 11.53 18.83
CA CYS A 58 -5.20 11.33 19.28
C CYS A 58 -4.53 12.65 19.65
N SER A 59 -4.73 13.73 18.90
CA SER A 59 -4.18 15.06 19.18
C SER A 59 -4.74 15.63 20.51
N ILE A 60 -6.04 15.45 20.78
CA ILE A 60 -6.66 15.81 22.07
C ILE A 60 -6.03 15.01 23.21
N ALA A 61 -5.89 13.70 23.06
CA ALA A 61 -5.28 12.86 24.07
C ALA A 61 -3.82 13.25 24.37
N ILE A 62 -3.05 13.60 23.35
CA ILE A 62 -1.67 14.09 23.49
C ILE A 62 -1.65 15.44 24.20
N ALA A 63 -2.54 16.37 23.83
CA ALA A 63 -2.63 17.69 24.48
C ALA A 63 -2.94 17.56 25.98
N ILE A 64 -3.96 16.76 26.33
CA ILE A 64 -4.29 16.51 27.76
C ILE A 64 -3.11 15.88 28.50
N PHE A 65 -2.41 14.92 27.86
CA PHE A 65 -1.24 14.30 28.49
C PHE A 65 -0.10 15.28 28.72
N LEU A 66 0.17 16.17 27.76
CA LEU A 66 1.20 17.20 27.86
C LEU A 66 0.82 18.23 28.96
N LEU A 67 -0.45 18.62 29.02
CA LEU A 67 -0.94 19.53 30.08
C LEU A 67 -0.75 18.94 31.47
N LEU A 68 -1.01 17.63 31.65
CA LEU A 68 -0.75 16.93 32.92
C LEU A 68 0.75 16.88 33.22
N LEU A 69 1.61 16.64 32.25
CA LEU A 69 3.07 16.65 32.41
C LEU A 69 3.58 18.06 32.78
N ASP A 70 3.10 19.10 32.11
CA ASP A 70 3.48 20.47 32.35
C ASP A 70 3.03 20.89 33.77
N GLY A 71 1.83 20.51 34.21
CA GLY A 71 1.34 20.77 35.56
C GLY A 71 2.10 20.02 36.67
N LEU A 72 2.66 18.84 36.36
CA LEU A 72 3.53 18.10 37.28
C LEU A 72 4.92 18.73 37.39
N THR A 73 5.47 19.19 36.29
CA THR A 73 6.83 19.75 36.26
C THR A 73 6.90 21.19 36.74
N SER A 74 5.85 21.98 36.56
CA SER A 74 5.77 23.34 37.15
C SER A 74 5.89 23.33 38.68
N LYS A 75 5.47 22.25 39.35
CA LYS A 75 5.60 22.04 40.76
C LYS A 75 6.98 21.57 41.22
N LEU A 76 7.77 20.96 40.33
CA LEU A 76 9.05 20.32 40.65
C LEU A 76 10.26 21.18 40.28
N VAL A 77 10.17 22.00 39.24
CA VAL A 77 11.29 22.79 38.70
C VAL A 77 10.82 24.24 38.51
N CYS A 78 11.56 25.17 39.11
CA CYS A 78 11.32 26.62 38.97
C CYS A 78 11.83 27.05 37.56
N ILE A 79 10.98 26.90 36.51
CA ILE A 79 11.29 27.31 35.17
C ILE A 79 10.75 28.71 34.89
N PRO A 80 11.47 29.59 34.18
CA PRO A 80 11.00 30.94 33.91
C PRO A 80 9.67 30.92 33.16
N PRO A 81 8.70 31.80 33.54
CA PRO A 81 7.41 31.86 32.88
C PRO A 81 7.58 32.25 31.41
N LEU A 82 6.92 31.53 30.52
CA LEU A 82 6.89 31.82 29.09
C LEU A 82 5.97 33.03 28.84
N ASP A 83 6.38 33.94 27.95
CA ASP A 83 5.49 35.01 27.52
C ASP A 83 4.39 34.44 26.65
N LYS A 84 3.16 34.38 27.19
CA LYS A 84 1.99 33.76 26.56
C LYS A 84 1.61 34.44 25.25
N SER A 85 1.83 35.77 25.12
CA SER A 85 1.46 36.50 23.91
C SER A 85 2.34 36.13 22.74
N ILE A 86 3.66 36.13 22.93
CA ILE A 86 4.64 35.75 21.90
C ILE A 86 4.44 34.30 21.45
N PHE A 87 4.19 33.39 22.41
CA PHE A 87 3.98 32.00 22.12
C PHE A 87 2.71 31.76 21.27
N THR A 88 1.61 32.45 21.61
CA THR A 88 0.35 32.35 20.86
C THR A 88 0.51 32.86 19.43
N ASP A 89 1.24 34.00 19.24
CA ASP A 89 1.51 34.56 17.94
C ASP A 89 2.34 33.60 17.04
N VAL A 90 3.33 32.93 17.62
CA VAL A 90 4.13 31.92 16.93
C VAL A 90 3.27 30.71 16.50
N ILE A 91 2.36 30.25 17.36
CA ILE A 91 1.45 29.14 17.00
C ILE A 91 0.50 29.56 15.87
N ILE A 92 -0.09 30.74 15.94
CA ILE A 92 -1.00 31.27 14.90
C ILE A 92 -0.24 31.37 13.58
N GLY A 93 1.00 31.89 13.60
CA GLY A 93 1.87 31.90 12.42
C GLY A 93 2.15 30.50 11.87
N GLY A 94 2.43 29.54 12.75
CA GLY A 94 2.65 28.13 12.38
C GLY A 94 1.43 27.47 11.75
N ILE A 95 0.23 27.71 12.28
CA ILE A 95 -1.05 27.24 11.68
C ILE A 95 -1.25 27.88 10.30
N GLY A 96 -0.97 29.18 10.16
CA GLY A 96 -1.07 29.88 8.88
C GLY A 96 -0.17 29.25 7.82
N VAL A 97 1.10 29.03 8.14
CA VAL A 97 2.05 28.36 7.23
C VAL A 97 1.60 26.94 6.88
N ALA A 98 1.17 26.14 7.87
CA ALA A 98 0.68 24.80 7.63
C ALA A 98 -0.58 24.78 6.74
N GLY A 99 -1.47 25.75 6.89
CA GLY A 99 -2.65 25.94 6.05
C GLY A 99 -2.30 26.27 4.60
N VAL A 100 -1.34 27.17 4.38
CA VAL A 100 -0.83 27.50 3.04
C VAL A 100 -0.18 26.28 2.39
N ILE A 101 0.65 25.55 3.11
CA ILE A 101 1.29 24.32 2.64
C ILE A 101 0.23 23.30 2.20
N LEU A 102 -0.81 23.08 3.02
CA LEU A 102 -1.89 22.16 2.70
C LEU A 102 -2.68 22.61 1.46
N GLY A 103 -2.97 23.90 1.34
CA GLY A 103 -3.65 24.49 0.18
C GLY A 103 -2.88 24.32 -1.12
N LEU A 104 -1.59 24.65 -1.12
CA LEU A 104 -0.70 24.46 -2.26
C LEU A 104 -0.58 23.00 -2.67
N TYR A 105 -0.47 22.11 -1.70
CA TYR A 105 -0.43 20.68 -1.96
C TYR A 105 -1.73 20.19 -2.62
N CYS A 106 -2.90 20.57 -2.08
CA CYS A 106 -4.18 20.19 -2.66
C CYS A 106 -4.37 20.73 -4.09
N ALA A 107 -3.92 21.95 -4.36
CA ALA A 107 -3.96 22.53 -5.70
C ALA A 107 -3.08 21.75 -6.68
N ASN A 108 -1.85 21.40 -6.29
CA ASN A 108 -0.94 20.62 -7.12
C ASN A 108 -1.48 19.21 -7.42
N ILE A 109 -2.00 18.51 -6.41
CA ILE A 109 -2.58 17.17 -6.60
C ILE A 109 -3.83 17.23 -7.49
N SER A 110 -4.67 18.24 -7.34
CA SER A 110 -5.84 18.44 -8.21
C SER A 110 -5.42 18.69 -9.66
N SER A 111 -4.38 19.48 -9.88
CA SER A 111 -3.82 19.74 -11.20
C SER A 111 -3.29 18.46 -11.86
N ILE A 112 -2.50 17.66 -11.13
CA ILE A 112 -1.97 16.38 -11.62
C ILE A 112 -3.15 15.42 -11.95
N TYR A 113 -4.14 15.35 -11.07
CA TYR A 113 -5.31 14.51 -11.30
C TYR A 113 -6.05 14.90 -12.58
N THR A 114 -6.33 16.19 -12.74
CA THR A 114 -7.05 16.71 -13.92
C THR A 114 -6.25 16.47 -15.20
N ALA A 115 -4.93 16.67 -15.17
CA ALA A 115 -4.10 16.52 -16.35
C ALA A 115 -3.91 15.06 -16.78
N ILE A 116 -3.79 14.13 -15.84
CA ILE A 116 -3.35 12.76 -16.12
C ILE A 116 -4.42 11.72 -15.84
N TYR A 117 -5.20 11.84 -14.76
CA TYR A 117 -6.06 10.76 -14.25
C TYR A 117 -7.54 10.92 -14.54
N THR A 118 -7.99 12.01 -15.15
CA THR A 118 -9.43 12.25 -15.43
C THR A 118 -10.03 11.15 -16.28
N ASN A 119 -9.31 10.65 -17.28
CA ASN A 119 -9.74 9.59 -18.18
C ASN A 119 -9.13 8.22 -17.84
N ALA A 120 -8.49 8.09 -16.69
CA ALA A 120 -7.86 6.85 -16.29
C ALA A 120 -8.90 5.80 -15.87
N PRO A 121 -8.64 4.50 -16.09
CA PRO A 121 -9.47 3.44 -15.55
C PRO A 121 -9.65 3.58 -14.03
N GLU A 122 -10.81 3.14 -13.52
CA GLU A 122 -11.19 3.33 -12.10
C GLU A 122 -10.11 2.82 -11.13
N ARG A 123 -9.45 1.70 -11.42
CA ARG A 123 -8.40 1.16 -10.57
C ARG A 123 -7.15 2.04 -10.53
N VAL A 124 -6.77 2.62 -11.66
CA VAL A 124 -5.61 3.53 -11.76
C VAL A 124 -5.92 4.84 -11.04
N SER A 125 -7.12 5.39 -11.25
CA SER A 125 -7.60 6.58 -10.54
C SER A 125 -7.73 6.33 -9.04
N SER A 126 -8.25 5.17 -8.61
CA SER A 126 -8.36 4.82 -7.20
C SER A 126 -6.99 4.61 -6.53
N ALA A 127 -6.00 4.08 -7.24
CA ALA A 127 -4.64 3.96 -6.72
C ALA A 127 -4.00 5.33 -6.44
N PHE A 128 -4.23 6.31 -7.32
CA PHE A 128 -3.82 7.69 -7.09
C PHE A 128 -4.47 8.28 -5.82
N HIS A 129 -5.79 8.14 -5.67
CA HIS A 129 -6.50 8.66 -4.50
C HIS A 129 -6.16 7.95 -3.19
N ASN A 130 -5.79 6.67 -3.25
CA ASN A 130 -5.48 5.85 -2.09
C ASN A 130 -3.99 5.79 -1.75
N ASP A 131 -3.16 6.67 -2.32
CA ASP A 131 -1.73 6.70 -2.03
C ASP A 131 -1.48 6.88 -0.53
N ARG A 132 -0.88 5.85 0.08
CA ARG A 132 -0.70 5.77 1.54
C ARG A 132 0.27 6.82 2.07
N LEU A 133 1.29 7.13 1.30
CA LEU A 133 2.34 8.07 1.70
C LEU A 133 1.78 9.50 1.74
N THR A 134 1.11 9.89 0.68
CA THR A 134 0.36 11.14 0.58
C THR A 134 -0.63 11.31 1.73
N GLN A 135 -1.45 10.29 1.99
CA GLN A 135 -2.44 10.35 3.06
C GLN A 135 -1.81 10.47 4.46
N LYS A 136 -0.65 9.85 4.70
CA LYS A 136 0.08 10.01 5.98
C LYS A 136 0.63 11.41 6.15
N CYS A 137 1.23 11.96 5.09
CA CYS A 137 1.80 13.31 5.11
C CYS A 137 0.71 14.37 5.35
N ILE A 138 -0.40 14.29 4.60
CA ILE A 138 -1.56 15.20 4.80
C ILE A 138 -2.13 15.03 6.22
N GLY A 139 -2.30 13.79 6.67
CA GLY A 139 -2.79 13.52 8.03
C GLY A 139 -1.90 14.11 9.11
N SER A 140 -0.58 14.10 8.93
CA SER A 140 0.36 14.73 9.87
C SER A 140 0.20 16.25 9.92
N ILE A 141 0.03 16.90 8.77
CA ILE A 141 -0.19 18.35 8.69
C ILE A 141 -1.52 18.73 9.35
N ILE A 142 -2.60 18.01 9.05
CA ILE A 142 -3.92 18.25 9.66
C ILE A 142 -3.87 18.05 11.17
N ASN A 143 -3.22 17.00 11.65
CA ASN A 143 -3.08 16.74 13.08
C ASN A 143 -2.29 17.82 13.80
N TYR A 144 -1.24 18.37 13.16
CA TYR A 144 -0.50 19.53 13.68
C TYR A 144 -1.42 20.75 13.82
N ILE A 145 -2.23 21.06 12.81
CA ILE A 145 -3.18 22.17 12.87
C ILE A 145 -4.18 21.97 14.02
N ILE A 146 -4.77 20.77 14.14
CA ILE A 146 -5.72 20.46 15.21
C ILE A 146 -5.05 20.61 16.58
N PHE A 147 -3.86 20.04 16.76
CA PHE A 147 -3.12 20.13 18.01
C PHE A 147 -2.81 21.58 18.39
N SER A 148 -2.33 22.37 17.42
CA SER A 148 -2.03 23.79 17.62
C SER A 148 -3.28 24.60 18.01
N PHE A 149 -4.45 24.30 17.41
CA PHE A 149 -5.72 24.90 17.83
C PHE A 149 -6.09 24.56 19.28
N ILE A 150 -5.88 23.31 19.70
CA ILE A 150 -6.16 22.89 21.08
C ILE A 150 -5.29 23.68 22.05
N VAL A 151 -3.99 23.81 21.75
CA VAL A 151 -3.06 24.59 22.60
C VAL A 151 -3.44 26.07 22.68
N ILE A 152 -3.96 26.66 21.58
CA ILE A 152 -4.51 28.03 21.65
C ILE A 152 -5.71 28.10 22.61
N VAL A 153 -6.62 27.13 22.53
CA VAL A 153 -7.77 27.07 23.43
C VAL A 153 -7.33 26.89 24.89
N GLU A 154 -6.32 26.06 25.16
CA GLU A 154 -5.72 25.92 26.50
C GLU A 154 -5.14 27.24 26.99
N SER A 155 -4.46 27.99 26.12
CA SER A 155 -3.95 29.33 26.43
C SER A 155 -5.06 30.33 26.77
N LEU A 156 -6.19 30.28 26.01
CA LEU A 156 -7.36 31.14 26.25
C LEU A 156 -8.09 30.80 27.56
N LEU A 157 -8.04 29.53 27.99
CA LEU A 157 -8.60 29.06 29.25
C LEU A 157 -7.66 29.33 30.45
N GLU A 158 -6.59 30.11 30.26
CA GLU A 158 -5.59 30.49 31.26
C GLU A 158 -4.80 29.30 31.86
N PHE A 159 -4.82 28.14 31.24
CA PHE A 159 -3.94 27.03 31.61
C PHE A 159 -2.46 27.42 31.46
N GLU A 160 -1.63 26.96 32.38
CA GLU A 160 -0.19 27.18 32.32
C GLU A 160 0.40 26.28 31.19
N ILE A 161 0.94 26.94 30.16
CA ILE A 161 1.64 26.25 29.07
C ILE A 161 3.09 26.04 29.52
N GLY A 162 3.48 24.79 29.59
CA GLY A 162 4.82 24.41 30.00
C GLY A 162 5.74 24.13 28.80
N TRP A 163 7.00 23.86 29.14
CA TRP A 163 8.04 23.61 28.15
C TRP A 163 7.83 22.33 27.33
N PHE A 164 7.15 21.29 27.85
CA PHE A 164 6.86 20.09 27.10
C PHE A 164 5.92 20.35 25.93
N THR A 165 4.91 21.19 26.12
CA THR A 165 4.01 21.63 25.06
C THR A 165 4.77 22.42 24.01
N VAL A 166 5.68 23.36 24.40
CA VAL A 166 6.50 24.13 23.46
C VAL A 166 7.40 23.23 22.62
N ILE A 167 8.15 22.33 23.28
CA ILE A 167 9.04 21.38 22.59
C ILE A 167 8.25 20.50 21.64
N SER A 168 7.07 20.04 22.04
CA SER A 168 6.20 19.20 21.18
C SER A 168 5.75 19.94 19.92
N ILE A 169 5.39 21.22 20.03
CA ILE A 169 5.03 22.07 18.88
C ILE A 169 6.22 22.22 17.92
N ILE A 170 7.41 22.51 18.46
CA ILE A 170 8.63 22.64 17.64
C ILE A 170 8.93 21.34 16.91
N LEU A 171 8.92 20.20 17.61
CA LEU A 171 9.16 18.89 17.00
C LEU A 171 8.11 18.57 15.94
N TRP A 172 6.84 18.88 16.22
CA TRP A 172 5.77 18.62 15.25
C TRP A 172 5.86 19.54 14.04
N SER A 173 6.27 20.80 14.20
CA SER A 173 6.54 21.72 13.09
C SER A 173 7.64 21.19 12.16
N ILE A 174 8.70 20.60 12.71
CA ILE A 174 9.75 19.93 11.92
C ILE A 174 9.15 18.75 11.13
N ILE A 175 8.30 17.94 11.77
CA ILE A 175 7.63 16.82 11.11
C ILE A 175 6.72 17.31 9.97
N VAL A 176 6.05 18.47 10.12
CA VAL A 176 5.23 19.09 9.06
C VAL A 176 6.08 19.45 7.85
N ILE A 177 7.25 20.09 8.05
CA ILE A 177 8.17 20.47 6.99
C ILE A 177 8.67 19.20 6.24
N ILE A 178 9.06 18.17 6.97
CA ILE A 178 9.48 16.88 6.39
C ILE A 178 8.32 16.25 5.61
N SER A 179 7.12 16.25 6.19
CA SER A 179 5.91 15.70 5.55
C SER A 179 5.56 16.42 4.25
N TYR A 180 5.71 17.74 4.22
CA TYR A 180 5.51 18.53 3.01
C TYR A 180 6.52 18.18 1.92
N SER A 181 7.79 18.08 2.26
CA SER A 181 8.85 17.70 1.32
C SER A 181 8.62 16.30 0.74
N LEU A 182 8.24 15.33 1.59
CA LEU A 182 7.91 13.97 1.15
C LEU A 182 6.66 13.94 0.27
N ALA A 183 5.62 14.70 0.64
CA ALA A 183 4.40 14.81 -0.14
C ALA A 183 4.64 15.44 -1.51
N GLY A 184 5.49 16.48 -1.58
CA GLY A 184 5.90 17.11 -2.83
C GLY A 184 6.64 16.15 -3.76
N ASN A 185 7.62 15.41 -3.23
CA ASN A 185 8.34 14.40 -4.00
C ASN A 185 7.39 13.29 -4.49
N ARG A 186 6.45 12.86 -3.65
CA ARG A 186 5.44 11.86 -4.05
C ARG A 186 4.49 12.39 -5.12
N ALA A 187 4.07 13.65 -5.02
CA ALA A 187 3.25 14.30 -6.06
C ALA A 187 3.96 14.30 -7.41
N TYR A 188 5.26 14.60 -7.42
CA TYR A 188 6.07 14.53 -8.63
C TYR A 188 6.13 13.10 -9.21
N GLN A 189 6.31 12.09 -8.36
CA GLN A 189 6.28 10.68 -8.78
C GLN A 189 4.91 10.29 -9.33
N LEU A 190 3.81 10.75 -8.72
CA LEU A 190 2.45 10.47 -9.18
C LEU A 190 2.11 11.16 -10.51
N ALA A 191 2.89 12.14 -10.95
CA ALA A 191 2.80 12.70 -12.29
C ALA A 191 3.25 11.69 -13.37
N ASP A 192 4.03 10.68 -13.01
CA ASP A 192 4.39 9.56 -13.88
C ASP A 192 3.46 8.36 -13.65
N ILE A 193 2.67 8.01 -14.65
CA ILE A 193 1.69 6.94 -14.57
C ILE A 193 2.32 5.57 -14.30
N TYR A 194 3.54 5.32 -14.79
CA TYR A 194 4.26 4.06 -14.55
C TYR A 194 4.83 3.97 -13.14
N ALA A 195 5.13 5.11 -12.50
CA ALA A 195 5.61 5.14 -11.11
C ALA A 195 4.53 4.69 -10.13
N VAL A 196 3.24 4.82 -10.47
CA VAL A 196 2.13 4.28 -9.65
C VAL A 196 2.18 2.75 -9.57
N ALA A 197 2.79 2.09 -10.57
CA ALA A 197 2.97 0.64 -10.56
C ALA A 197 4.07 0.16 -9.60
N ASP A 198 4.92 1.03 -9.07
CA ASP A 198 6.00 0.66 -8.15
C ASP A 198 5.43 -0.03 -6.88
N ASP A 199 4.32 0.47 -6.33
CA ASP A 199 3.68 -0.16 -5.16
C ASP A 199 3.19 -1.59 -5.47
N SER A 200 2.67 -1.81 -6.69
CA SER A 200 2.29 -3.14 -7.18
C SER A 200 3.51 -4.06 -7.32
N TYR A 201 4.63 -3.54 -7.82
CA TYR A 201 5.89 -4.29 -7.92
C TYR A 201 6.37 -4.75 -6.54
N TYR A 202 6.48 -3.83 -5.57
CA TYR A 202 6.93 -4.17 -4.21
C TYR A 202 6.00 -5.16 -3.51
N PHE A 203 4.70 -5.07 -3.80
CA PHE A 203 3.75 -6.03 -3.27
C PHE A 203 3.97 -7.44 -3.85
N LEU A 204 4.06 -7.56 -5.19
CA LEU A 204 4.30 -8.83 -5.86
C LEU A 204 5.66 -9.43 -5.47
N ASP A 205 6.71 -8.61 -5.41
CA ASP A 205 8.03 -9.01 -4.94
C ASP A 205 7.98 -9.61 -3.52
N ARG A 206 7.26 -8.95 -2.62
CA ARG A 206 7.08 -9.45 -1.24
C ARG A 206 6.31 -10.76 -1.19
N VAL A 207 5.29 -10.93 -2.03
CA VAL A 207 4.55 -12.19 -2.11
C VAL A 207 5.49 -13.31 -2.54
N ILE A 208 6.25 -13.09 -3.60
CA ILE A 208 7.17 -14.09 -4.17
C ILE A 208 8.29 -14.41 -3.18
N SER A 209 8.95 -13.39 -2.63
CA SER A 209 10.15 -13.55 -1.81
C SER A 209 9.87 -14.09 -0.41
N ILE A 210 8.71 -13.78 0.17
CA ILE A 210 8.42 -14.09 1.58
C ILE A 210 7.31 -15.14 1.71
N TYR A 211 6.18 -14.93 1.01
CA TYR A 211 4.98 -15.72 1.29
C TYR A 211 5.01 -17.08 0.60
N LEU A 212 5.51 -17.18 -0.63
CA LEU A 212 5.61 -18.45 -1.35
C LEU A 212 6.60 -19.43 -0.71
N LYS A 213 7.62 -18.92 -0.02
CA LYS A 213 8.64 -19.75 0.69
C LYS A 213 8.16 -20.35 2.02
N LYS A 214 7.04 -19.90 2.57
CA LYS A 214 6.59 -20.37 3.88
C LYS A 214 5.94 -21.73 3.77
N GLU A 215 6.36 -22.68 4.61
CA GLU A 215 5.72 -24.00 4.73
C GLU A 215 4.20 -23.92 4.88
N VAL A 216 3.73 -22.86 5.54
CA VAL A 216 2.31 -22.63 5.76
C VAL A 216 1.56 -22.27 4.48
N PHE A 217 2.23 -21.66 3.50
CA PHE A 217 1.65 -21.46 2.18
C PHE A 217 1.32 -22.79 1.52
N SER A 218 2.14 -23.83 1.73
CA SER A 218 1.92 -25.16 1.19
C SER A 218 0.74 -25.90 1.82
N LEU A 219 0.34 -25.52 3.05
CA LEU A 219 -0.65 -26.26 3.85
C LEU A 219 -2.05 -25.62 3.88
N ASP A 220 -2.18 -24.31 3.66
CA ASP A 220 -3.46 -23.60 3.76
C ASP A 220 -4.00 -23.17 2.40
N HIS A 221 -4.98 -23.89 1.88
CA HIS A 221 -5.65 -23.58 0.62
C HIS A 221 -6.34 -22.21 0.59
N ASN A 222 -6.88 -21.74 1.72
CA ASN A 222 -7.51 -20.41 1.78
C ASN A 222 -6.49 -19.31 1.62
N PHE A 223 -5.31 -19.51 2.18
CA PHE A 223 -4.19 -18.56 2.06
C PHE A 223 -3.66 -18.52 0.62
N GLN A 224 -3.50 -19.70 -0.02
CA GLN A 224 -3.10 -19.79 -1.43
C GLN A 224 -4.09 -19.06 -2.34
N ASN A 225 -5.39 -19.31 -2.19
CA ASN A 225 -6.43 -18.67 -2.98
C ASN A 225 -6.49 -17.15 -2.75
N HIS A 226 -6.29 -16.71 -1.52
CA HIS A 226 -6.23 -15.29 -1.19
C HIS A 226 -5.09 -14.59 -1.93
N PHE A 227 -3.86 -15.14 -1.85
CA PHE A 227 -2.73 -14.55 -2.55
C PHE A 227 -2.88 -14.63 -4.07
N LEU A 228 -3.40 -15.72 -4.61
CA LEU A 228 -3.73 -15.82 -6.04
C LEU A 228 -4.64 -14.66 -6.47
N LYS A 229 -5.76 -14.45 -5.77
CA LYS A 229 -6.72 -13.38 -6.10
C LYS A 229 -6.10 -11.99 -6.06
N ILE A 230 -5.28 -11.72 -5.04
CA ILE A 230 -4.63 -10.41 -4.92
C ILE A 230 -3.57 -10.24 -6.01
N CYS A 231 -2.75 -11.25 -6.29
CA CYS A 231 -1.76 -11.17 -7.36
C CYS A 231 -2.40 -10.97 -8.73
N LEU A 232 -3.52 -11.65 -9.02
CA LEU A 232 -4.28 -11.42 -10.24
C LEU A 232 -4.77 -9.97 -10.33
N LYS A 233 -5.31 -9.40 -9.24
CA LYS A 233 -5.71 -7.98 -9.22
C LYS A 233 -4.53 -7.04 -9.49
N GLN A 234 -3.35 -7.33 -8.93
CA GLN A 234 -2.16 -6.51 -9.16
C GLN A 234 -1.64 -6.63 -10.59
N ILE A 235 -1.69 -7.81 -11.18
CA ILE A 235 -1.32 -8.02 -12.59
C ILE A 235 -2.31 -7.31 -13.52
N GLU A 236 -3.61 -7.40 -13.25
CA GLU A 236 -4.63 -6.65 -14.02
C GLU A 236 -4.42 -5.14 -13.92
N PHE A 237 -4.12 -4.64 -12.72
CA PHE A 237 -3.76 -3.25 -12.52
C PHE A 237 -2.55 -2.83 -13.35
N ARG A 238 -1.49 -3.66 -13.41
CA ARG A 238 -0.33 -3.38 -14.26
C ARG A 238 -0.69 -3.38 -15.75
N LYS A 239 -1.61 -4.23 -16.20
CA LYS A 239 -2.14 -4.22 -17.59
C LYS A 239 -2.89 -2.91 -17.88
N GLU A 240 -3.74 -2.48 -16.96
CA GLU A 240 -4.48 -1.22 -17.10
C GLU A 240 -3.55 -0.01 -17.18
N ILE A 241 -2.49 0.02 -16.35
CA ILE A 241 -1.45 1.07 -16.41
C ILE A 241 -0.77 1.08 -17.79
N LEU A 242 -0.38 -0.08 -18.31
CA LEU A 242 0.26 -0.16 -19.61
C LEU A 242 -0.67 0.31 -20.74
N GLN A 243 -1.93 -0.13 -20.73
CA GLN A 243 -2.91 0.26 -21.73
C GLN A 243 -3.21 1.76 -21.68
N TYR A 244 -3.32 2.31 -20.49
CA TYR A 244 -3.56 3.73 -20.31
C TYR A 244 -2.32 4.57 -20.64
N GLY A 245 -1.15 4.11 -20.25
CA GLY A 245 0.14 4.75 -20.51
C GLY A 245 0.48 4.87 -21.99
N LYS A 246 -0.14 4.05 -22.87
CA LYS A 246 -0.02 4.19 -24.34
C LYS A 246 -0.42 5.59 -24.83
N HIS A 247 -1.35 6.23 -24.15
CA HIS A 247 -1.86 7.56 -24.50
C HIS A 247 -1.08 8.70 -23.79
N ALA A 248 -0.10 8.34 -22.96
CA ALA A 248 0.74 9.30 -22.27
C ALA A 248 1.74 9.99 -23.22
N PRO A 249 2.18 11.21 -22.92
CA PRO A 249 3.20 11.90 -23.72
C PRO A 249 4.48 11.06 -23.85
N LYS A 250 5.14 11.13 -25.02
CA LYS A 250 6.35 10.33 -25.36
C LYS A 250 7.52 10.41 -24.36
N ASN A 251 7.50 11.36 -23.43
CA ASN A 251 8.56 11.54 -22.43
C ASN A 251 8.63 10.42 -21.34
N TYR A 252 7.68 9.47 -21.34
CA TYR A 252 7.65 8.40 -20.36
C TYR A 252 8.31 7.08 -20.80
N ASN A 253 9.07 7.07 -21.90
CA ASN A 253 9.70 5.84 -22.39
C ASN A 253 10.67 5.22 -21.37
N ALA A 254 11.43 6.02 -20.63
CA ALA A 254 12.34 5.52 -19.59
C ALA A 254 11.57 4.85 -18.43
N SER A 255 10.48 5.46 -17.98
CA SER A 255 9.64 4.91 -16.92
C SER A 255 8.92 3.63 -17.36
N MET A 256 8.50 3.57 -18.62
CA MET A 256 7.94 2.37 -19.22
C MET A 256 8.97 1.24 -19.30
N LEU A 257 10.21 1.52 -19.71
CA LEU A 257 11.29 0.54 -19.69
C LEU A 257 11.57 0.02 -18.27
N LYS A 258 11.62 0.90 -17.27
CA LYS A 258 11.73 0.52 -15.85
C LYS A 258 10.59 -0.40 -15.44
N PHE A 259 9.35 -0.04 -15.81
CA PHE A 259 8.17 -0.86 -15.54
C PHE A 259 8.27 -2.27 -16.15
N MET A 260 8.77 -2.38 -17.40
CA MET A 260 8.99 -3.66 -18.08
C MET A 260 10.12 -4.46 -17.41
N GLN A 261 11.22 -3.81 -17.01
CA GLN A 261 12.29 -4.45 -16.26
C GLN A 261 11.81 -5.02 -14.93
N GLN A 262 10.96 -4.29 -14.21
CA GLN A 262 10.34 -4.80 -12.98
C GLN A 262 9.56 -6.10 -13.21
N ASN A 263 8.83 -6.24 -14.33
CA ASN A 263 8.15 -7.48 -14.65
C ASN A 263 9.12 -8.63 -14.89
N LEU A 264 10.26 -8.38 -15.56
CA LEU A 264 11.29 -9.40 -15.77
C LEU A 264 11.93 -9.84 -14.43
N PHE A 265 12.25 -8.91 -13.54
CA PHE A 265 12.75 -9.25 -12.20
C PHE A 265 11.75 -10.05 -11.37
N LEU A 266 10.44 -9.77 -11.50
CA LEU A 266 9.42 -10.58 -10.84
C LEU A 266 9.38 -12.01 -11.39
N ILE A 267 9.55 -12.19 -12.70
CA ILE A 267 9.60 -13.52 -13.34
C ILE A 267 10.84 -14.29 -12.85
N GLU A 268 12.01 -13.65 -12.86
CA GLU A 268 13.27 -14.24 -12.40
C GLU A 268 13.14 -14.74 -10.95
N LYS A 269 12.72 -13.87 -10.05
CA LYS A 269 12.49 -14.22 -8.63
C LYS A 269 11.43 -15.30 -8.45
N TYR A 270 10.40 -15.29 -9.28
CA TYR A 270 9.37 -16.31 -9.24
C TYR A 270 9.94 -17.68 -9.64
N TRP A 271 10.77 -17.76 -10.67
CA TRP A 271 11.42 -19.01 -11.08
C TRP A 271 12.30 -19.60 -9.97
N GLU A 272 13.06 -18.77 -9.26
CA GLU A 272 13.85 -19.21 -8.12
C GLU A 272 12.99 -19.86 -7.02
N ASN A 273 11.77 -19.38 -6.84
CA ASN A 273 10.90 -19.78 -5.74
C ASN A 273 9.77 -20.74 -6.13
N LYS A 274 9.50 -20.90 -7.43
CA LYS A 274 8.42 -21.74 -7.96
C LYS A 274 8.50 -23.20 -7.51
N GLY A 275 9.73 -23.74 -7.39
CA GLY A 275 9.98 -25.11 -6.93
C GLY A 275 9.48 -25.39 -5.51
N SER A 276 9.32 -24.37 -4.67
CA SER A 276 8.79 -24.51 -3.30
C SER A 276 7.28 -24.63 -3.23
N ILE A 277 6.56 -24.36 -4.34
CA ILE A 277 5.10 -24.38 -4.39
C ILE A 277 4.63 -25.80 -4.73
N PRO A 278 3.80 -26.43 -3.88
CA PRO A 278 3.27 -27.75 -4.17
C PRO A 278 2.46 -27.77 -5.48
N ARG A 279 2.65 -28.77 -6.33
CA ARG A 279 1.92 -28.90 -7.59
C ARG A 279 0.38 -28.93 -7.41
N GLY A 280 -0.09 -29.40 -6.24
CA GLY A 280 -1.50 -29.40 -5.86
C GLY A 280 -2.04 -28.05 -5.36
N SER A 281 -1.20 -27.01 -5.28
CA SER A 281 -1.59 -25.71 -4.72
C SER A 281 -2.66 -25.01 -5.54
N LEU A 282 -3.57 -24.31 -4.87
CA LEU A 282 -4.56 -23.42 -5.50
C LEU A 282 -3.91 -22.13 -6.07
N TRP A 283 -2.62 -21.93 -5.83
CA TRP A 283 -1.85 -20.89 -6.50
C TRP A 283 -1.83 -21.07 -8.02
N PHE A 284 -1.77 -22.32 -8.49
CA PHE A 284 -1.82 -22.62 -9.90
C PHE A 284 -3.27 -22.56 -10.38
N ARG A 285 -3.54 -21.55 -11.20
CA ARG A 285 -4.88 -21.24 -11.72
C ARG A 285 -5.41 -22.41 -12.54
N GLN A 286 -6.70 -22.72 -12.39
CA GLN A 286 -7.39 -23.67 -13.25
C GLN A 286 -7.90 -22.93 -14.49
N ASP A 287 -7.35 -23.26 -15.64
CA ASP A 287 -7.77 -22.72 -16.92
C ASP A 287 -8.47 -23.83 -17.74
N LYS A 288 -9.44 -23.43 -18.54
CA LYS A 288 -10.10 -24.36 -19.45
C LYS A 288 -9.20 -24.56 -20.67
N LYS A 289 -8.57 -25.74 -20.76
CA LYS A 289 -7.88 -26.16 -21.96
C LYS A 289 -8.90 -26.21 -23.11
N TYR A 290 -8.47 -25.85 -24.32
CA TYR A 290 -9.31 -25.81 -25.54
C TYR A 290 -10.41 -24.72 -25.57
N ARG A 291 -10.41 -23.76 -24.69
CA ARG A 291 -11.32 -22.60 -24.82
C ARG A 291 -11.13 -21.84 -26.14
N LYS A 292 -9.90 -21.83 -26.63
CA LYS A 292 -9.51 -21.26 -27.93
C LYS A 292 -8.81 -22.33 -28.79
N TRP A 293 -9.46 -23.48 -28.98
CA TRP A 293 -8.92 -24.64 -29.69
C TRP A 293 -8.35 -24.31 -31.08
N HIS A 294 -8.95 -23.35 -31.79
CA HIS A 294 -8.52 -22.86 -33.09
C HIS A 294 -7.17 -22.11 -33.08
N LEU A 295 -6.65 -21.75 -31.90
CA LEU A 295 -5.34 -21.09 -31.74
C LEU A 295 -4.29 -22.00 -31.07
N THR A 296 -4.69 -23.21 -30.66
CA THR A 296 -3.80 -24.18 -30.04
C THR A 296 -3.25 -25.10 -31.12
N GLY A 297 -1.94 -25.04 -31.35
CA GLY A 297 -1.24 -25.93 -32.29
C GLY A 297 -0.76 -27.25 -31.66
N ASP A 298 -1.54 -27.82 -30.71
CA ASP A 298 -1.14 -29.06 -30.07
C ASP A 298 -1.65 -30.31 -30.89
N SER A 299 -1.02 -31.46 -30.67
CA SER A 299 -1.33 -32.68 -31.38
C SER A 299 -2.77 -33.17 -31.22
N GLU A 300 -3.38 -32.90 -30.04
CA GLU A 300 -4.76 -33.28 -29.76
C GLU A 300 -5.76 -32.46 -30.58
N THR A 301 -5.48 -31.14 -30.77
CA THR A 301 -6.31 -30.30 -31.65
C THR A 301 -6.16 -30.63 -33.09
N SER A 302 -4.95 -31.00 -33.56
CA SER A 302 -4.72 -31.47 -34.93
C SER A 302 -5.48 -32.76 -35.23
N ILE A 303 -5.40 -33.75 -34.35
CA ILE A 303 -6.13 -35.01 -34.45
C ILE A 303 -7.64 -34.78 -34.43
N ALA A 304 -8.14 -33.89 -33.54
CA ALA A 304 -9.56 -33.58 -33.47
C ALA A 304 -10.08 -32.90 -34.74
N LEU A 305 -9.28 -32.02 -35.36
CA LEU A 305 -9.60 -31.40 -36.65
C LEU A 305 -9.63 -32.42 -37.78
N GLU A 306 -8.67 -33.35 -37.81
CA GLU A 306 -8.59 -34.40 -38.84
C GLU A 306 -9.72 -35.43 -38.70
N THR A 307 -10.07 -35.78 -37.46
CA THR A 307 -11.09 -36.83 -37.20
C THR A 307 -12.51 -36.29 -37.04
N GLY A 308 -12.69 -34.96 -37.01
CA GLY A 308 -14.01 -34.35 -36.75
C GLY A 308 -14.57 -34.57 -35.35
N ILE A 309 -13.75 -35.04 -34.39
CA ILE A 309 -14.17 -35.31 -33.03
C ILE A 309 -14.17 -34.00 -32.25
N ALA A 310 -15.30 -33.67 -31.57
CA ALA A 310 -15.40 -32.48 -30.72
C ALA A 310 -14.51 -32.61 -29.48
N LEU A 311 -13.57 -31.69 -29.30
CA LEU A 311 -12.76 -31.58 -28.08
C LEU A 311 -13.62 -31.12 -26.91
N ARG A 312 -13.69 -31.91 -25.86
CA ARG A 312 -14.34 -31.51 -24.61
C ARG A 312 -13.44 -30.58 -23.84
N SER A 313 -14.00 -29.45 -23.39
CA SER A 313 -13.30 -28.50 -22.52
C SER A 313 -12.87 -29.25 -21.23
N ARG A 314 -11.56 -29.31 -21.01
CA ARG A 314 -10.96 -29.93 -19.81
C ARG A 314 -10.36 -28.82 -18.93
N GLU A 315 -10.61 -28.90 -17.63
CA GLU A 315 -9.94 -28.01 -16.69
C GLU A 315 -8.53 -28.54 -16.42
N GLU A 316 -7.54 -27.74 -16.72
CA GLU A 316 -6.14 -28.06 -16.48
C GLU A 316 -5.49 -26.94 -15.66
N ARG A 317 -4.56 -27.31 -14.76
CA ARG A 317 -3.83 -26.32 -13.97
C ARG A 317 -2.79 -25.65 -14.84
N ASN A 318 -2.87 -24.34 -14.92
CA ASN A 318 -1.86 -23.53 -15.59
C ASN A 318 -0.70 -23.26 -14.60
N TYR A 319 0.41 -23.97 -14.79
CA TYR A 319 1.62 -23.79 -13.99
C TYR A 319 2.43 -22.56 -14.41
N TRP A 320 2.12 -21.97 -15.56
CA TRP A 320 2.84 -20.84 -16.13
C TRP A 320 2.02 -19.54 -16.09
N TRP A 321 0.87 -19.54 -15.42
CA TRP A 321 -0.07 -18.43 -15.44
C TRP A 321 0.58 -17.10 -15.03
N PHE A 322 1.49 -17.10 -14.05
CA PHE A 322 2.11 -15.89 -13.53
C PHE A 322 3.11 -15.30 -14.53
N GLU A 323 3.97 -16.16 -15.07
CA GLU A 323 4.93 -15.81 -16.13
C GLU A 323 4.23 -15.34 -17.38
N ASP A 324 3.24 -16.11 -17.87
CA ASP A 324 2.47 -15.81 -19.09
C ASP A 324 1.82 -14.43 -19.01
N GLU A 325 1.24 -14.09 -17.85
CA GLU A 325 0.60 -12.81 -17.64
C GLU A 325 1.62 -11.65 -17.68
N LEU A 326 2.78 -11.79 -17.03
CA LEU A 326 3.83 -10.76 -17.02
C LEU A 326 4.54 -10.66 -18.39
N PHE A 327 4.80 -11.77 -19.06
CA PHE A 327 5.33 -11.75 -20.43
C PHE A 327 4.35 -11.10 -21.41
N SER A 328 3.05 -11.35 -21.25
CA SER A 328 2.01 -10.70 -22.06
C SER A 328 2.04 -9.17 -21.90
N ILE A 329 2.24 -8.68 -20.67
CA ILE A 329 2.39 -7.24 -20.40
C ILE A 329 3.63 -6.69 -21.11
N ASN A 330 4.77 -7.36 -20.98
CA ASN A 330 6.02 -6.89 -21.60
C ASN A 330 5.94 -6.93 -23.12
N ARG A 331 5.35 -7.97 -23.71
CA ARG A 331 5.13 -8.07 -25.16
C ARG A 331 4.27 -6.91 -25.68
N GLN A 332 3.19 -6.56 -24.97
CA GLN A 332 2.39 -5.40 -25.31
C GLN A 332 3.18 -4.10 -25.17
N GLY A 333 4.02 -3.99 -24.12
CA GLY A 333 4.90 -2.85 -23.91
C GLY A 333 5.89 -2.63 -25.05
N VAL A 334 6.53 -3.69 -25.53
CA VAL A 334 7.42 -3.60 -26.70
C VAL A 334 6.67 -3.08 -27.93
N ASN A 335 5.45 -3.56 -28.19
CA ASN A 335 4.63 -3.10 -29.32
C ASN A 335 4.22 -1.61 -29.19
N TYR A 336 4.28 -1.02 -28.01
CA TYR A 336 4.00 0.42 -27.81
C TYR A 336 5.25 1.31 -27.94
N LEU A 337 6.45 0.72 -27.82
CA LEU A 337 7.72 1.43 -28.01
C LEU A 337 8.16 1.50 -29.48
N ILE A 338 7.69 0.56 -30.31
CA ILE A 338 7.90 0.54 -31.77
C ILE A 338 6.85 1.42 -32.47
#